data_9c68066337ccffa30dfb7959f9773a18
#
_entry.id   9c68066337ccffa30dfb7959f9773a18
#
_cell.length_a   1.000
_cell.length_b   1.000
_cell.length_c   1.000
_cell.angle_alpha   90.00
_cell.angle_beta   90.00
_cell.angle_gamma   90.00
#
_symmetry.space_group_name_H-M   'P 1'
#
loop_
_entity.id
_entity.type
_entity.pdbx_description
1 polymer ?
#
loop_
_entity_poly.entity_id
_entity_poly.type
_entity_poly.pdbx_seq_one_letter_code
_entity_poly.pdbx_strand_id
1 'polypeptide(L)'
;VLEKIRDYTVTYPIGIFWEYDLKEDGSQDETSRTVQRNGDQVTGYIDTFCKIISVAGFTPCYFAEKGMAYNRLDLYRLSGYAMWYGEYRPSPSFFYDFKIWQYTKEGRVPGIPEPVTVSISLKSYGN
;
A
#
# COMPACT_ATOMS: atom_id res chain seq x y z
N VAL A 1 11.25 2.19 -10.92
CA VAL A 1 11.48 2.51 -9.50
C VAL A 1 12.97 2.43 -9.18
N LEU A 2 13.62 1.28 -9.33
CA LEU A 2 15.01 1.05 -8.91
C LEU A 2 16.02 2.02 -9.52
N GLU A 3 15.92 2.34 -10.80
CA GLU A 3 16.80 3.35 -11.45
C GLU A 3 16.71 4.72 -10.79
N LYS A 4 15.51 5.12 -10.35
CA LYS A 4 15.28 6.45 -9.75
C LYS A 4 15.82 6.59 -8.32
N ILE A 5 15.98 5.46 -7.62
CA ILE A 5 16.42 5.46 -6.21
C ILE A 5 17.86 4.97 -6.04
N ARG A 6 18.52 4.57 -7.13
CA ARG A 6 19.85 3.97 -7.10
C ARG A 6 20.90 4.77 -6.33
N ASP A 7 20.82 6.08 -6.43
CA ASP A 7 21.82 7.00 -5.85
C ASP A 7 21.39 7.55 -4.48
N TYR A 8 20.30 7.00 -3.90
CA TYR A 8 19.77 7.44 -2.61
C TYR A 8 19.85 6.33 -1.55
N THR A 9 20.07 6.73 -0.30
CA THR A 9 19.90 5.84 0.84
C THR A 9 18.43 5.81 1.24
N VAL A 10 17.77 4.68 0.98
CA VAL A 10 16.36 4.47 1.29
C VAL A 10 16.26 3.49 2.46
N THR A 11 15.82 3.97 3.61
CA THR A 11 15.68 3.17 4.85
C THR A 11 14.25 2.69 5.07
N TYR A 12 13.27 3.49 4.65
CA TYR A 12 11.86 3.10 4.72
C TYR A 12 11.46 2.13 3.61
N PRO A 13 10.38 1.35 3.81
CA PRO A 13 9.92 0.42 2.79
C PRO A 13 9.50 1.12 1.50
N ILE A 14 9.74 0.44 0.38
CA ILE A 14 9.26 0.85 -0.94
C ILE A 14 7.96 0.12 -1.20
N GLY A 15 6.88 0.89 -1.34
CA GLY A 15 5.52 0.37 -1.42
C GLY A 15 4.95 0.28 -2.83
N ILE A 16 4.16 -0.76 -3.07
CA ILE A 16 3.25 -0.85 -4.21
C ILE A 16 1.82 -0.58 -3.74
N PHE A 17 1.12 0.26 -4.51
CA PHE A 17 -0.29 0.57 -4.34
C PHE A 17 -1.03 0.02 -5.54
N TRP A 18 -2.04 -0.84 -5.29
CA TRP A 18 -2.99 -1.23 -6.31
C TRP A 18 -4.32 -0.58 -5.97
N GLU A 19 -4.70 0.41 -6.75
CA GLU A 19 -5.94 1.15 -6.57
C GLU A 19 -6.85 0.91 -7.77
N TYR A 20 -8.15 0.93 -7.52
CA TYR A 20 -9.14 0.87 -8.59
C TYR A 20 -9.31 2.25 -9.22
N ASP A 21 -9.37 2.29 -10.54
CA ASP A 21 -9.79 3.49 -11.22
C ASP A 21 -11.28 3.73 -10.95
N LEU A 22 -11.61 4.95 -10.60
CA LEU A 22 -12.96 5.37 -10.28
C LEU A 22 -13.51 6.29 -11.38
N LYS A 23 -14.82 6.20 -11.60
CA LYS A 23 -15.58 7.17 -12.40
C LYS A 23 -15.75 8.48 -11.62
N GLU A 24 -16.26 9.51 -12.29
CA GLU A 24 -16.55 10.81 -11.67
C GLU A 24 -17.54 10.73 -10.49
N ASP A 25 -18.44 9.74 -10.51
CA ASP A 25 -19.41 9.48 -9.44
C ASP A 25 -18.84 8.67 -8.26
N GLY A 26 -17.54 8.31 -8.31
CA GLY A 26 -16.86 7.53 -7.27
C GLY A 26 -17.06 6.02 -7.36
N SER A 27 -17.85 5.51 -8.31
CA SER A 27 -17.96 4.07 -8.56
C SER A 27 -16.74 3.52 -9.30
N GLN A 28 -16.51 2.21 -9.19
CA GLN A 28 -15.40 1.57 -9.91
C GLN A 28 -15.63 1.63 -11.43
N ASP A 29 -14.57 1.93 -12.17
CA ASP A 29 -14.60 1.89 -13.63
C ASP A 29 -14.37 0.45 -14.11
N GLU A 30 -15.47 -0.23 -14.41
CA GLU A 30 -15.48 -1.64 -14.87
C GLU A 30 -14.73 -1.86 -16.20
N THR A 31 -14.42 -0.79 -16.93
CA THR A 31 -13.62 -0.86 -18.16
C THR A 31 -12.12 -0.75 -17.91
N SER A 32 -11.74 -0.33 -16.72
CA SER A 32 -10.35 -0.16 -16.34
C SER A 32 -9.63 -1.49 -16.12
N ARG A 33 -8.38 -1.53 -16.53
CA ARG A 33 -7.50 -2.68 -16.29
C ARG A 33 -7.30 -2.96 -14.80
N THR A 34 -7.36 -1.95 -13.94
CA THR A 34 -7.17 -2.11 -12.51
C THR A 34 -8.35 -2.84 -11.87
N VAL A 35 -9.58 -2.59 -12.35
CA VAL A 35 -10.80 -3.23 -11.87
C VAL A 35 -10.96 -4.64 -12.45
N GLN A 36 -10.60 -4.85 -13.71
CA GLN A 36 -10.77 -6.13 -14.42
C GLN A 36 -9.83 -7.24 -13.91
N ARG A 37 -8.77 -6.92 -13.17
CA ARG A 37 -7.87 -7.95 -12.64
C ARG A 37 -8.51 -8.65 -11.44
N ASN A 38 -8.46 -9.99 -11.44
CA ASN A 38 -8.93 -10.76 -10.31
C ASN A 38 -7.92 -10.73 -9.14
N GLY A 39 -8.34 -11.20 -7.97
CA GLY A 39 -7.52 -11.16 -6.76
C GLY A 39 -6.20 -11.94 -6.86
N ASP A 40 -6.20 -13.07 -7.56
CA ASP A 40 -4.98 -13.87 -7.77
C ASP A 40 -3.96 -13.11 -8.64
N GLN A 41 -4.43 -12.46 -9.71
CA GLN A 41 -3.57 -11.63 -10.55
C GLN A 41 -2.98 -10.45 -9.79
N VAL A 42 -3.80 -9.73 -9.00
CA VAL A 42 -3.33 -8.59 -8.20
C VAL A 42 -2.32 -9.05 -7.15
N THR A 43 -2.61 -10.14 -6.44
CA THR A 43 -1.66 -10.76 -5.50
C THR A 43 -0.35 -11.13 -6.19
N GLY A 44 -0.41 -11.70 -7.39
CA GLY A 44 0.76 -12.04 -8.19
C GLY A 44 1.62 -10.83 -8.58
N TYR A 45 1.00 -9.71 -8.94
CA TYR A 45 1.73 -8.47 -9.25
C TYR A 45 2.41 -7.88 -8.01
N ILE A 46 1.72 -7.87 -6.88
CA ILE A 46 2.28 -7.42 -5.60
C ILE A 46 3.46 -8.30 -5.20
N ASP A 47 3.31 -9.62 -5.24
CA ASP A 47 4.36 -10.58 -4.90
C ASP A 47 5.60 -10.39 -5.81
N THR A 48 5.39 -10.24 -7.11
CA THR A 48 6.48 -9.99 -8.07
C THR A 48 7.22 -8.68 -7.77
N PHE A 49 6.48 -7.60 -7.52
CA PHE A 49 7.08 -6.32 -7.14
C PHE A 49 7.92 -6.46 -5.86
N CYS A 50 7.35 -7.07 -4.82
CA CYS A 50 8.04 -7.24 -3.54
C CYS A 50 9.31 -8.09 -3.67
N LYS A 51 9.30 -9.14 -4.49
CA LYS A 51 10.49 -9.95 -4.78
C LYS A 51 11.58 -9.13 -5.47
N ILE A 52 11.23 -8.35 -6.48
CA ILE A 52 12.20 -7.50 -7.20
C ILE A 52 12.85 -6.48 -6.25
N ILE A 53 12.04 -5.82 -5.41
CA ILE A 53 12.53 -4.85 -4.42
C ILE A 53 13.45 -5.52 -3.40
N SER A 54 13.06 -6.70 -2.90
CA SER A 54 13.88 -7.48 -1.95
C SER A 54 15.21 -7.90 -2.53
N VAL A 55 15.23 -8.42 -3.76
CA VAL A 55 16.45 -8.84 -4.46
C VAL A 55 17.40 -7.65 -4.67
N ALA A 56 16.86 -6.45 -4.88
CA ALA A 56 17.64 -5.22 -4.99
C ALA A 56 18.17 -4.69 -3.65
N GLY A 57 17.88 -5.35 -2.52
CA GLY A 57 18.39 -4.98 -1.19
C GLY A 57 17.53 -3.98 -0.44
N PHE A 58 16.32 -3.68 -0.92
CA PHE A 58 15.39 -2.78 -0.24
C PHE A 58 14.30 -3.57 0.49
N THR A 59 13.65 -2.93 1.45
CA THR A 59 12.48 -3.49 2.13
C THR A 59 11.22 -3.21 1.31
N PRO A 60 10.48 -4.24 0.85
CA PRO A 60 9.21 -4.03 0.18
C PRO A 60 8.07 -3.86 1.16
N CYS A 61 7.03 -3.17 0.72
CA CYS A 61 5.71 -3.23 1.35
C CYS A 61 4.61 -3.13 0.30
N TYR A 62 3.38 -3.42 0.70
CA TYR A 62 2.20 -3.23 -0.14
C TYR A 62 1.11 -2.51 0.64
N PHE A 63 0.42 -1.61 -0.04
CA PHE A 63 -0.73 -0.91 0.51
C PHE A 63 -2.02 -1.65 0.17
N ALA A 64 -2.91 -1.76 1.15
CA ALA A 64 -4.28 -2.18 0.93
C ALA A 64 -5.24 -1.55 1.94
N GLU A 65 -6.38 -1.08 1.46
CA GLU A 65 -7.52 -0.78 2.30
C GLU A 65 -8.26 -2.08 2.68
N LYS A 66 -9.07 -2.02 3.73
CA LYS A 66 -9.76 -3.17 4.32
C LYS A 66 -10.49 -4.06 3.30
N GLY A 67 -11.27 -3.45 2.41
CA GLY A 67 -12.03 -4.18 1.40
C GLY A 67 -11.13 -4.94 0.41
N MET A 68 -10.06 -4.32 -0.05
CA MET A 68 -9.06 -4.96 -0.91
C MET A 68 -8.38 -6.12 -0.17
N ALA A 69 -7.94 -5.90 1.06
CA ALA A 69 -7.23 -6.89 1.84
C ALA A 69 -8.06 -8.15 2.10
N TYR A 70 -9.33 -8.00 2.51
CA TYR A 70 -10.18 -9.15 2.82
C TYR A 70 -10.76 -9.85 1.59
N ASN A 71 -11.10 -9.11 0.53
CA ASN A 71 -11.91 -9.63 -0.56
C ASN A 71 -11.12 -9.96 -1.82
N ARG A 72 -9.90 -9.46 -1.95
CA ARG A 72 -9.11 -9.56 -3.19
C ARG A 72 -7.74 -10.17 -3.02
N LEU A 73 -7.06 -9.91 -1.90
CA LEU A 73 -5.67 -10.34 -1.72
C LEU A 73 -5.58 -11.69 -1.03
N ASP A 74 -4.65 -12.52 -1.47
CA ASP A 74 -4.19 -13.68 -0.72
C ASP A 74 -3.12 -13.24 0.30
N LEU A 75 -3.58 -12.91 1.51
CA LEU A 75 -2.72 -12.40 2.58
C LEU A 75 -1.71 -13.45 3.08
N TYR A 76 -2.03 -14.73 2.95
CA TYR A 76 -1.09 -15.80 3.29
C TYR A 76 0.12 -15.77 2.35
N ARG A 77 -0.13 -15.66 1.05
CA ARG A 77 0.93 -15.56 0.04
C ARG A 77 1.79 -14.31 0.20
N LEU A 78 1.21 -13.23 0.73
CA LEU A 78 1.89 -11.96 0.97
C LEU A 78 2.47 -11.82 2.40
N SER A 79 2.35 -12.84 3.25
CA SER A 79 2.70 -12.78 4.67
C SER A 79 4.18 -12.48 4.96
N GLY A 80 5.06 -12.68 3.99
CA GLY A 80 6.50 -12.33 4.09
C GLY A 80 6.81 -10.85 3.92
N TYR A 81 5.83 -10.03 3.54
CA TYR A 81 6.01 -8.60 3.25
C TYR A 81 5.27 -7.73 4.25
N ALA A 82 5.82 -6.52 4.50
CA ALA A 82 5.16 -5.55 5.34
C ALA A 82 3.88 -5.02 4.68
N MET A 83 2.79 -4.98 5.42
CA MET A 83 1.55 -4.37 4.96
C MET A 83 1.47 -2.91 5.43
N TRP A 84 1.12 -2.02 4.51
CA TRP A 84 0.69 -0.66 4.77
C TRP A 84 -0.84 -0.63 4.64
N TYR A 85 -1.49 -0.57 5.78
CA TYR A 85 -2.95 -0.73 5.88
C TYR A 85 -3.66 0.61 5.91
N GLY A 86 -4.72 0.76 5.13
CA GLY A 86 -5.59 1.95 5.11
C GLY A 86 -6.96 1.68 5.74
N GLU A 87 -7.27 2.41 6.80
CA GLU A 87 -8.60 2.47 7.41
C GLU A 87 -8.75 3.79 8.15
N TYR A 88 -9.79 4.56 7.83
CA TYR A 88 -9.98 5.94 8.28
C TYR A 88 -10.97 5.99 9.45
N ARG A 89 -10.52 5.48 10.60
CA ARG A 89 -11.26 5.39 11.86
C ARG A 89 -10.33 5.76 13.03
N PRO A 90 -10.89 6.05 14.22
CA PRO A 90 -10.07 6.32 15.40
C PRO A 90 -9.15 5.16 15.82
N SER A 91 -9.53 3.93 15.50
CA SER A 91 -8.72 2.73 15.72
C SER A 91 -8.91 1.74 14.56
N PRO A 92 -7.87 0.99 14.20
CA PRO A 92 -7.98 -0.01 13.15
C PRO A 92 -8.79 -1.21 13.63
N SER A 93 -9.58 -1.80 12.71
CA SER A 93 -10.39 -3.00 12.98
C SER A 93 -9.94 -4.22 12.19
N PHE A 94 -8.71 -4.21 11.69
CA PHE A 94 -8.15 -5.26 10.87
C PHE A 94 -7.62 -6.42 11.73
N PHE A 95 -7.96 -7.64 11.35
CA PHE A 95 -7.60 -8.85 12.11
C PHE A 95 -6.13 -9.26 11.93
N TYR A 96 -5.57 -9.01 10.74
CA TYR A 96 -4.22 -9.44 10.40
C TYR A 96 -3.17 -8.39 10.75
N ASP A 97 -1.90 -8.77 10.67
CA ASP A 97 -0.78 -7.90 11.00
C ASP A 97 -0.52 -6.84 9.91
N PHE A 98 -0.17 -5.65 10.34
CA PHE A 98 0.29 -4.56 9.48
C PHE A 98 1.37 -3.74 10.20
N LYS A 99 2.25 -3.08 9.44
CA LYS A 99 3.39 -2.33 9.99
C LYS A 99 3.26 -0.83 9.84
N ILE A 100 2.45 -0.38 8.90
CA ILE A 100 2.14 1.03 8.70
C ILE A 100 0.62 1.17 8.60
N TRP A 101 0.08 2.19 9.26
CA TRP A 101 -1.35 2.47 9.23
C TRP A 101 -1.62 3.86 8.68
N GLN A 102 -2.28 3.96 7.53
CA GLN A 102 -2.82 5.20 6.98
C GLN A 102 -4.20 5.45 7.62
N TYR A 103 -4.26 6.44 8.50
CA TYR A 103 -5.43 6.65 9.37
C TYR A 103 -6.30 7.84 8.96
N THR A 104 -5.81 8.71 8.07
CA THR A 104 -6.60 9.84 7.55
C THR A 104 -6.18 10.22 6.12
N LYS A 105 -7.16 10.71 5.35
CA LYS A 105 -6.97 11.37 4.05
C LYS A 105 -7.10 12.90 4.16
N GLU A 106 -7.41 13.41 5.34
CA GLU A 106 -7.73 14.82 5.60
C GLU A 106 -6.70 15.48 6.55
N GLY A 107 -5.48 14.97 6.56
CA GLY A 107 -4.41 15.52 7.39
C GLY A 107 -4.05 16.96 6.99
N ARG A 108 -3.69 17.77 7.97
CA ARG A 108 -3.23 19.14 7.78
C ARG A 108 -1.79 19.27 8.21
N VAL A 109 -0.92 19.66 7.27
CA VAL A 109 0.50 19.85 7.52
C VAL A 109 0.85 21.32 7.28
N PRO A 110 1.49 21.99 8.24
CA PRO A 110 1.92 23.38 8.06
C PRO A 110 2.75 23.55 6.78
N GLY A 111 2.39 24.53 5.95
CA GLY A 111 3.05 24.79 4.67
C GLY A 111 2.50 24.01 3.48
N ILE A 112 1.55 23.08 3.70
CA ILE A 112 0.84 22.38 2.62
C ILE A 112 -0.63 22.80 2.64
N PRO A 113 -1.13 23.52 1.60
CA PRO A 113 -2.49 24.05 1.61
C PRO A 113 -3.57 22.96 1.46
N GLU A 114 -3.26 21.88 0.73
CA GLU A 114 -4.19 20.79 0.46
C GLU A 114 -4.20 19.76 1.60
N PRO A 115 -5.33 19.05 1.82
CA PRO A 115 -5.35 17.88 2.70
C PRO A 115 -4.41 16.80 2.19
N VAL A 116 -3.76 16.11 3.11
CA VAL A 116 -2.84 15.00 2.78
C VAL A 116 -3.22 13.73 3.52
N THR A 117 -2.87 12.60 2.94
CA THR A 117 -2.92 11.34 3.66
C THR A 117 -1.83 11.30 4.74
N VAL A 118 -2.16 10.82 5.93
CA VAL A 118 -1.20 10.67 7.02
C VAL A 118 -1.20 9.23 7.52
N SER A 119 0.00 8.73 7.73
CA SER A 119 0.23 7.37 8.22
C SER A 119 1.12 7.38 9.45
N ILE A 120 0.96 6.36 10.28
CA ILE A 120 1.87 6.07 11.39
C ILE A 120 2.60 4.76 11.13
N SER A 121 3.91 4.75 11.32
CA SER A 121 4.70 3.52 11.28
C SER A 121 4.74 2.90 12.67
N LEU A 122 4.33 1.64 12.76
CA LEU A 122 4.35 0.83 13.99
C LEU A 122 5.68 0.08 14.15
N LYS A 123 6.57 0.19 13.17
CA LYS A 123 7.91 -0.36 13.18
C LYS A 123 8.92 0.72 12.80
N SER A 124 10.06 0.75 13.45
CA SER A 124 11.17 1.59 13.04
C SER A 124 11.89 0.96 11.83
N TYR A 125 12.15 1.76 10.81
CA TYR A 125 12.89 1.38 9.62
C TYR A 125 14.20 2.18 9.46
N GLY A 126 14.42 3.18 10.30
CA GLY A 126 15.65 3.96 10.35
C GLY A 126 16.43 3.72 11.64
N ASN A 127 17.66 4.04 11.60
CA ASN A 127 18.50 4.03 12.81
C ASN A 127 18.28 5.30 13.64
#